data_e360457b2428e81d4244a8842b11afa6
#
_entry.id   e360457b2428e81d4244a8842b11afa6
#
_cell.length_a   1.000
_cell.length_b   1.000
_cell.length_c   1.000
_cell.angle_alpha   90.00
_cell.angle_beta   90.00
_cell.angle_gamma   90.00
#
_symmetry.space_group_name_H-M   'P 1'
#
loop_
_entity.id
_entity.type
_entity.pdbx_description
1 polymer ?
#
loop_
_entity_poly.entity_id
_entity_poly.type
_entity_poly.pdbx_seq_one_letter_code
_entity_poly.pdbx_strand_id
1 'polypeptide(L)'
;MKADRETLFIQSKCGIVPGVMLDSSKEHILEAVDGILKRLDVEYLDSLLIHRPDLLVEPEEVAEAFDKLETSGKVRYFGVSNENPMEMELLKKYVKQPLCANQLQFGLAHTGMLNQQLEVNMTTPGAFDRDGSLMDYCRLHDITIQAWSPFRSLDQHRSFIGNETYPEINAKLEELAEKYGETPMTIAAAWILRHPADIQILSGSMKAERLKEVCRACEIRLTKEEWYGLYLAAGNILP
;
A
#
# COMPACT_ATOMS: atom_id res chain seq x y z
N MET A 1 21.37 18.57 -9.21
CA MET A 1 20.65 18.44 -10.51
C MET A 1 19.18 18.33 -10.17
N LYS A 2 18.31 19.24 -10.68
CA LYS A 2 16.87 18.99 -10.66
C LYS A 2 16.60 17.76 -11.56
N ALA A 3 15.95 16.74 -11.02
CA ALA A 3 15.48 15.63 -11.85
C ALA A 3 14.48 16.18 -12.87
N ASP A 4 14.51 15.64 -14.09
CA ASP A 4 13.53 15.99 -15.10
C ASP A 4 12.15 15.52 -14.60
N ARG A 5 11.16 16.44 -14.53
CA ARG A 5 9.81 16.14 -14.02
C ARG A 5 9.17 14.93 -14.74
N GLU A 6 9.41 14.81 -16.01
CA GLU A 6 8.83 13.73 -16.83
C GLU A 6 9.42 12.35 -16.54
N THR A 7 10.58 12.28 -15.89
CA THR A 7 11.19 11.01 -15.47
C THR A 7 10.70 10.53 -14.08
N LEU A 8 9.87 11.33 -13.41
CA LEU A 8 9.36 11.05 -12.08
C LEU A 8 7.87 10.73 -12.12
N PHE A 9 7.47 9.71 -11.37
CA PHE A 9 6.06 9.47 -11.03
C PHE A 9 5.80 10.05 -9.64
N ILE A 10 5.09 11.18 -9.59
CA ILE A 10 4.79 11.89 -8.33
C ILE A 10 3.38 11.56 -7.89
N GLN A 11 3.26 10.87 -6.76
CA GLN A 11 2.00 10.56 -6.10
C GLN A 11 1.89 11.31 -4.78
N SER A 12 0.70 11.83 -4.50
CA SER A 12 0.39 12.44 -3.21
C SER A 12 -0.99 12.02 -2.71
N LYS A 13 -1.38 12.51 -1.54
CA LYS A 13 -2.65 12.19 -0.89
C LYS A 13 -3.33 13.42 -0.32
N CYS A 14 -4.68 13.37 -0.26
CA CYS A 14 -5.52 14.39 0.38
C CYS A 14 -6.60 13.71 1.26
N GLY A 15 -7.47 14.49 1.89
CA GLY A 15 -8.58 13.98 2.67
C GLY A 15 -8.31 13.86 4.18
N ILE A 16 -7.20 14.40 4.70
CA ILE A 16 -6.93 14.49 6.15
C ILE A 16 -6.68 15.93 6.54
N VAL A 17 -7.46 16.43 7.49
CA VAL A 17 -7.18 17.66 8.26
C VAL A 17 -6.55 17.22 9.59
N PRO A 18 -5.22 17.32 9.75
CA PRO A 18 -4.50 16.68 10.86
C PRO A 18 -5.06 17.09 12.24
N GLY A 19 -5.42 16.08 13.04
CA GLY A 19 -5.91 16.28 14.40
C GLY A 19 -7.33 16.86 14.52
N VAL A 20 -8.04 17.01 13.38
CA VAL A 20 -9.39 17.61 13.35
C VAL A 20 -10.41 16.65 12.76
N MET A 21 -10.28 16.27 11.50
CA MET A 21 -11.29 15.48 10.79
C MET A 21 -10.71 14.80 9.52
N LEU A 22 -11.47 13.89 8.96
CA LEU A 22 -11.35 13.47 7.57
C LEU A 22 -12.24 14.38 6.73
N ASP A 23 -11.80 14.78 5.55
CA ASP A 23 -12.51 15.71 4.68
C ASP A 23 -12.25 15.38 3.21
N SER A 24 -13.21 14.71 2.59
CA SER A 24 -13.21 14.37 1.16
C SER A 24 -14.15 15.28 0.36
N SER A 25 -14.48 16.47 0.88
CA SER A 25 -15.23 17.47 0.13
C SER A 25 -14.47 17.96 -1.12
N LYS A 26 -15.22 18.41 -2.10
CA LYS A 26 -14.66 18.97 -3.33
C LYS A 26 -13.69 20.11 -3.05
N GLU A 27 -14.08 21.03 -2.18
CA GLU A 27 -13.28 22.20 -1.80
C GLU A 27 -11.94 21.78 -1.20
N HIS A 28 -11.97 20.89 -0.21
CA HIS A 28 -10.75 20.40 0.43
C HIS A 28 -9.82 19.66 -0.56
N ILE A 29 -10.37 18.81 -1.41
CA ILE A 29 -9.56 18.07 -2.41
C ILE A 29 -8.85 19.05 -3.35
N LEU A 30 -9.56 20.05 -3.88
CA LEU A 30 -8.99 21.03 -4.80
C LEU A 30 -7.91 21.89 -4.13
N GLU A 31 -8.19 22.43 -2.93
CA GLU A 31 -7.24 23.24 -2.15
C GLU A 31 -6.00 22.43 -1.74
N ALA A 32 -6.19 21.15 -1.34
CA ALA A 32 -5.10 20.26 -0.99
C ALA A 32 -4.15 20.03 -2.17
N VAL A 33 -4.69 19.80 -3.38
CA VAL A 33 -3.89 19.62 -4.59
C VAL A 33 -3.12 20.88 -4.92
N ASP A 34 -3.76 22.05 -4.89
CA ASP A 34 -3.06 23.33 -5.15
C ASP A 34 -1.93 23.57 -4.15
N GLY A 35 -2.17 23.26 -2.88
CA GLY A 35 -1.15 23.30 -1.84
C GLY A 35 -0.01 22.32 -2.06
N ILE A 36 -0.30 21.10 -2.52
CA ILE A 36 0.70 20.07 -2.83
C ILE A 36 1.57 20.52 -4.01
N LEU A 37 0.97 20.94 -5.11
CA LEU A 37 1.68 21.40 -6.31
C LEU A 37 2.63 22.55 -5.99
N LYS A 38 2.15 23.52 -5.21
CA LYS A 38 2.96 24.66 -4.75
C LYS A 38 4.15 24.22 -3.88
N ARG A 39 3.95 23.29 -2.92
CA ARG A 39 5.04 22.81 -2.04
C ARG A 39 6.08 22.00 -2.78
N LEU A 40 5.67 21.23 -3.79
CA LEU A 40 6.55 20.39 -4.59
C LEU A 40 7.21 21.15 -5.74
N ASP A 41 6.76 22.39 -6.03
CA ASP A 41 7.21 23.20 -7.17
C ASP A 41 7.04 22.42 -8.51
N VAL A 42 5.83 21.86 -8.71
CA VAL A 42 5.46 21.10 -9.92
C VAL A 42 4.09 21.55 -10.44
N GLU A 43 3.83 21.35 -11.72
CA GLU A 43 2.58 21.74 -12.37
C GLU A 43 1.49 20.69 -12.25
N TYR A 44 1.86 19.39 -12.06
CA TYR A 44 0.93 18.29 -11.99
C TYR A 44 1.42 17.15 -11.09
N LEU A 45 0.48 16.34 -10.62
CA LEU A 45 0.72 15.02 -10.01
C LEU A 45 0.42 13.93 -11.03
N ASP A 46 1.21 12.86 -10.99
CA ASP A 46 0.85 11.65 -11.75
C ASP A 46 -0.31 10.93 -11.08
N SER A 47 -0.35 10.87 -9.75
CA SER A 47 -1.46 10.24 -9.02
C SER A 47 -1.83 10.99 -7.76
N LEU A 48 -3.14 11.05 -7.48
CA LEU A 48 -3.72 11.53 -6.23
C LEU A 48 -4.53 10.42 -5.58
N LEU A 49 -4.31 10.16 -4.29
CA LEU A 49 -5.10 9.21 -3.52
C LEU A 49 -5.94 9.93 -2.45
N ILE A 50 -7.18 9.48 -2.25
CA ILE A 50 -7.91 9.75 -1.00
C ILE A 50 -7.21 8.96 0.11
N HIS A 51 -6.78 9.65 1.18
CA HIS A 51 -5.83 9.09 2.15
C HIS A 51 -6.47 8.11 3.14
N ARG A 52 -7.74 8.34 3.47
CA ARG A 52 -8.55 7.52 4.39
C ARG A 52 -10.02 7.60 3.99
N PRO A 53 -10.81 6.56 4.28
CA PRO A 53 -12.26 6.64 4.15
C PRO A 53 -12.81 7.77 5.02
N ASP A 54 -13.53 8.69 4.40
CA ASP A 54 -14.28 9.72 5.12
C ASP A 54 -15.69 9.20 5.37
N LEU A 55 -16.09 9.10 6.65
CA LEU A 55 -17.40 8.57 7.03
C LEU A 55 -18.57 9.48 6.63
N LEU A 56 -18.27 10.72 6.27
CA LEU A 56 -19.27 11.72 5.82
C LEU A 56 -19.08 12.07 4.34
N VAL A 57 -18.39 11.22 3.57
CA VAL A 57 -18.14 11.47 2.15
C VAL A 57 -19.43 11.60 1.35
N GLU A 58 -19.49 12.64 0.53
CA GLU A 58 -20.45 12.79 -0.56
C GLU A 58 -19.72 12.41 -1.86
N PRO A 59 -19.95 11.20 -2.41
CA PRO A 59 -19.17 10.71 -3.55
C PRO A 59 -19.30 11.59 -4.81
N GLU A 60 -20.39 12.32 -4.94
CA GLU A 60 -20.61 13.30 -5.99
C GLU A 60 -19.61 14.45 -5.93
N GLU A 61 -19.26 14.92 -4.73
CA GLU A 61 -18.26 15.97 -4.54
C GLU A 61 -16.85 15.49 -4.93
N VAL A 62 -16.52 14.25 -4.57
CA VAL A 62 -15.27 13.61 -5.00
C VAL A 62 -15.20 13.52 -6.51
N ALA A 63 -16.30 13.10 -7.16
CA ALA A 63 -16.39 13.01 -8.62
C ALA A 63 -16.19 14.37 -9.29
N GLU A 64 -16.84 15.43 -8.78
CA GLU A 64 -16.66 16.78 -9.29
C GLU A 64 -15.21 17.28 -9.12
N ALA A 65 -14.56 16.97 -8.00
CA ALA A 65 -13.17 17.33 -7.76
C ALA A 65 -12.23 16.62 -8.75
N PHE A 66 -12.42 15.31 -8.94
CA PHE A 66 -11.60 14.51 -9.86
C PHE A 66 -11.77 14.99 -11.30
N ASP A 67 -13.02 15.23 -11.75
CA ASP A 67 -13.29 15.77 -13.08
C ASP A 67 -12.58 17.12 -13.33
N LYS A 68 -12.56 18.02 -12.34
CA LYS A 68 -11.87 19.30 -12.44
C LYS A 68 -10.36 19.15 -12.49
N LEU A 69 -9.80 18.28 -11.63
CA LEU A 69 -8.36 18.05 -11.56
C LEU A 69 -7.81 17.39 -12.82
N GLU A 70 -8.54 16.42 -13.38
CA GLU A 70 -8.19 15.77 -14.64
C GLU A 70 -8.28 16.75 -15.81
N THR A 71 -9.41 17.46 -15.95
CA THR A 71 -9.65 18.44 -17.03
C THR A 71 -8.63 19.57 -17.02
N SER A 72 -8.21 20.03 -15.84
CA SER A 72 -7.16 21.05 -15.71
C SER A 72 -5.74 20.51 -15.92
N GLY A 73 -5.56 19.20 -16.06
CA GLY A 73 -4.25 18.56 -16.19
C GLY A 73 -3.43 18.51 -14.90
N LYS A 74 -4.00 18.90 -13.75
CA LYS A 74 -3.30 18.91 -12.47
C LYS A 74 -3.07 17.51 -11.89
N VAL A 75 -3.90 16.54 -12.22
CA VAL A 75 -3.79 15.13 -11.80
C VAL A 75 -4.12 14.21 -12.96
N ARG A 76 -3.29 13.17 -13.17
CA ARG A 76 -3.46 12.20 -14.26
C ARG A 76 -4.23 10.95 -13.86
N TYR A 77 -3.96 10.42 -12.65
CA TYR A 77 -4.55 9.19 -12.14
C TYR A 77 -5.08 9.39 -10.73
N PHE A 78 -6.09 8.62 -10.37
CA PHE A 78 -6.76 8.70 -9.07
C PHE A 78 -6.81 7.33 -8.41
N GLY A 79 -6.81 7.33 -7.08
CA GLY A 79 -6.90 6.12 -6.28
C GLY A 79 -7.29 6.43 -4.85
N VAL A 80 -7.16 5.42 -4.01
CA VAL A 80 -7.58 5.48 -2.61
C VAL A 80 -6.52 4.89 -1.68
N SER A 81 -6.75 4.96 -0.39
CA SER A 81 -5.90 4.32 0.61
C SER A 81 -6.74 3.84 1.77
N ASN A 82 -6.59 2.57 2.13
CA ASN A 82 -7.32 1.88 3.20
C ASN A 82 -8.86 1.86 3.02
N GLU A 83 -9.32 1.91 1.79
CA GLU A 83 -10.73 1.74 1.44
C GLU A 83 -11.07 0.25 1.29
N ASN A 84 -12.22 -0.16 1.80
CA ASN A 84 -12.73 -1.50 1.59
C ASN A 84 -13.45 -1.62 0.22
N PRO A 85 -13.80 -2.83 -0.25
CA PRO A 85 -14.45 -3.01 -1.54
C PRO A 85 -15.73 -2.20 -1.73
N MET A 86 -16.59 -2.12 -0.71
CA MET A 86 -17.88 -1.43 -0.83
C MET A 86 -17.73 0.08 -0.85
N GLU A 87 -16.75 0.65 -0.15
CA GLU A 87 -16.39 2.07 -0.23
C GLU A 87 -15.91 2.42 -1.64
N MET A 88 -15.05 1.58 -2.23
CA MET A 88 -14.60 1.75 -3.62
C MET A 88 -15.75 1.62 -4.62
N GLU A 89 -16.68 0.67 -4.45
CA GLU A 89 -17.86 0.55 -5.31
C GLU A 89 -18.79 1.78 -5.21
N LEU A 90 -18.92 2.34 -3.99
CA LEU A 90 -19.68 3.57 -3.79
C LEU A 90 -19.05 4.75 -4.56
N LEU A 91 -17.74 4.93 -4.46
CA LEU A 91 -17.04 5.97 -5.24
C LEU A 91 -17.16 5.72 -6.75
N LYS A 92 -16.93 4.50 -7.24
CA LYS A 92 -17.01 4.12 -8.66
C LYS A 92 -18.38 4.33 -9.28
N LYS A 93 -19.45 4.39 -8.49
CA LYS A 93 -20.79 4.73 -8.99
C LYS A 93 -20.88 6.16 -9.52
N TYR A 94 -20.07 7.08 -8.99
CA TYR A 94 -20.12 8.52 -9.31
C TYR A 94 -18.86 8.99 -10.04
N VAL A 95 -17.69 8.48 -9.63
CA VAL A 95 -16.39 8.79 -10.22
C VAL A 95 -16.22 8.06 -11.54
N LYS A 96 -15.86 8.78 -12.61
CA LYS A 96 -15.66 8.21 -13.96
C LYS A 96 -14.24 7.67 -14.14
N GLN A 97 -13.28 8.24 -13.42
CA GLN A 97 -11.89 7.89 -13.49
C GLN A 97 -11.66 6.51 -12.85
N PRO A 98 -10.89 5.62 -13.47
CA PRO A 98 -10.50 4.36 -12.85
C PRO A 98 -9.72 4.62 -11.55
N LEU A 99 -10.05 3.87 -10.50
CA LEU A 99 -9.24 3.86 -9.29
C LEU A 99 -7.99 3.01 -9.55
N CYS A 100 -6.85 3.65 -9.78
CA CYS A 100 -5.63 2.98 -10.21
C CYS A 100 -4.88 2.25 -9.09
N ALA A 101 -5.10 2.63 -7.83
CA ALA A 101 -4.41 2.07 -6.68
C ALA A 101 -5.26 2.12 -5.41
N ASN A 102 -5.06 1.13 -4.54
CA ASN A 102 -5.44 1.20 -3.13
C ASN A 102 -4.17 1.00 -2.28
N GLN A 103 -3.82 2.01 -1.50
CA GLN A 103 -2.62 1.98 -0.66
C GLN A 103 -2.96 1.39 0.70
N LEU A 104 -2.45 0.19 0.98
CA LEU A 104 -2.82 -0.66 2.11
C LEU A 104 -1.61 -1.00 2.98
N GLN A 105 -1.79 -1.17 4.29
CA GLN A 105 -0.74 -1.77 5.11
C GLN A 105 -0.60 -3.25 4.75
N PHE A 106 0.61 -3.66 4.40
CA PHE A 106 0.91 -5.05 4.08
C PHE A 106 2.39 -5.35 4.30
N GLY A 107 2.68 -6.49 4.90
CA GLY A 107 4.03 -6.99 5.17
C GLY A 107 3.97 -8.21 6.09
N LEU A 108 5.12 -8.83 6.36
CA LEU A 108 5.21 -10.04 7.21
C LEU A 108 4.62 -9.86 8.61
N ALA A 109 4.74 -8.69 9.20
CA ALA A 109 4.09 -8.37 10.47
C ALA A 109 2.63 -7.92 10.32
N HIS A 110 2.07 -7.84 9.10
CA HIS A 110 0.69 -7.42 8.83
C HIS A 110 0.11 -8.20 7.65
N THR A 111 -0.35 -9.42 7.91
CA THR A 111 -0.78 -10.41 6.91
C THR A 111 -2.29 -10.62 6.85
N GLY A 112 -3.09 -9.78 7.51
CA GLY A 112 -4.54 -9.98 7.68
C GLY A 112 -5.29 -10.29 6.39
N MET A 113 -4.96 -9.62 5.28
CA MET A 113 -5.59 -9.88 3.96
C MET A 113 -5.32 -11.29 3.41
N LEU A 114 -4.19 -11.90 3.78
CA LEU A 114 -3.88 -13.28 3.41
C LEU A 114 -4.54 -14.28 4.35
N ASN A 115 -4.55 -13.98 5.65
CA ASN A 115 -5.10 -14.89 6.66
C ASN A 115 -6.55 -15.22 6.35
N GLN A 116 -7.38 -14.23 6.06
CA GLN A 116 -8.80 -14.46 5.74
C GLN A 116 -9.01 -15.28 4.45
N GLN A 117 -8.09 -15.20 3.47
CA GLN A 117 -8.15 -16.05 2.28
C GLN A 117 -7.81 -17.51 2.57
N LEU A 118 -6.83 -17.76 3.46
CA LEU A 118 -6.37 -19.10 3.79
C LEU A 118 -7.29 -19.81 4.80
N GLU A 119 -7.85 -19.05 5.73
CA GLU A 119 -8.63 -19.59 6.84
C GLU A 119 -10.15 -19.63 6.57
N VAL A 120 -10.54 -19.57 5.29
CA VAL A 120 -11.95 -19.65 4.87
C VAL A 120 -12.63 -20.89 5.47
N ASN A 121 -13.83 -20.68 6.07
CA ASN A 121 -14.62 -21.72 6.73
C ASN A 121 -13.95 -22.39 7.95
N MET A 122 -12.96 -21.75 8.56
CA MET A 122 -12.34 -22.17 9.81
C MET A 122 -12.94 -21.43 11.01
N THR A 123 -12.62 -21.88 12.23
CA THR A 123 -13.08 -21.23 13.48
C THR A 123 -12.00 -20.35 14.13
N THR A 124 -10.92 -20.10 13.44
CA THR A 124 -9.78 -19.30 13.86
C THR A 124 -10.06 -17.80 13.75
N PRO A 125 -9.33 -16.95 14.48
CA PRO A 125 -9.48 -15.49 14.36
C PRO A 125 -9.22 -14.93 12.97
N GLY A 126 -8.36 -15.56 12.17
CA GLY A 126 -8.04 -15.17 10.79
C GLY A 126 -9.17 -15.46 9.80
N ALA A 127 -10.11 -16.34 10.15
CA ALA A 127 -11.27 -16.67 9.31
C ALA A 127 -12.33 -15.56 9.26
N PHE A 128 -12.26 -14.57 10.14
CA PHE A 128 -13.16 -13.43 10.08
C PHE A 128 -12.75 -12.49 8.96
N ASP A 129 -13.57 -12.37 7.95
CA ASP A 129 -13.42 -11.35 6.93
C ASP A 129 -13.68 -9.96 7.54
N ARG A 130 -12.65 -9.13 7.60
CA ARG A 130 -12.68 -7.79 8.19
C ARG A 130 -12.60 -6.68 7.16
N ASP A 131 -12.20 -7.00 5.95
CA ASP A 131 -11.92 -6.01 4.91
C ASP A 131 -12.66 -6.29 3.59
N GLY A 132 -13.60 -7.25 3.57
CA GLY A 132 -14.42 -7.53 2.41
C GLY A 132 -13.65 -8.20 1.28
N SER A 133 -12.70 -9.08 1.59
CA SER A 133 -11.86 -9.79 0.61
C SER A 133 -11.04 -8.83 -0.28
N LEU A 134 -10.52 -7.78 0.35
CA LEU A 134 -9.89 -6.64 -0.31
C LEU A 134 -8.76 -7.02 -1.29
N MET A 135 -7.95 -8.03 -0.94
CA MET A 135 -6.86 -8.53 -1.80
C MET A 135 -7.42 -9.03 -3.14
N ASP A 136 -8.44 -9.88 -3.10
CA ASP A 136 -9.04 -10.44 -4.32
C ASP A 136 -9.85 -9.41 -5.08
N TYR A 137 -10.50 -8.49 -4.37
CA TYR A 137 -11.20 -7.37 -5.02
C TYR A 137 -10.23 -6.51 -5.85
N CYS A 138 -9.10 -6.13 -5.29
CA CYS A 138 -8.09 -5.34 -6.01
C CYS A 138 -7.57 -6.10 -7.25
N ARG A 139 -7.31 -7.40 -7.12
CA ARG A 139 -6.86 -8.23 -8.25
C ARG A 139 -7.94 -8.37 -9.33
N LEU A 140 -9.20 -8.51 -8.94
CA LEU A 140 -10.33 -8.65 -9.87
C LEU A 140 -10.59 -7.39 -10.71
N HIS A 141 -10.28 -6.23 -10.15
CA HIS A 141 -10.54 -4.93 -10.75
C HIS A 141 -9.29 -4.21 -11.25
N ASP A 142 -8.15 -4.90 -11.34
CA ASP A 142 -6.86 -4.35 -11.79
C ASP A 142 -6.41 -3.11 -10.98
N ILE A 143 -6.71 -3.10 -9.68
CA ILE A 143 -6.32 -2.05 -8.74
C ILE A 143 -4.97 -2.42 -8.12
N THR A 144 -3.95 -1.61 -8.35
CA THR A 144 -2.62 -1.85 -7.78
C THR A 144 -2.62 -1.69 -6.27
N ILE A 145 -2.24 -2.74 -5.54
CA ILE A 145 -2.01 -2.66 -4.09
C ILE A 145 -0.65 -2.02 -3.85
N GLN A 146 -0.62 -0.94 -3.07
CA GLN A 146 0.60 -0.28 -2.64
C GLN A 146 0.83 -0.55 -1.14
N ALA A 147 1.80 -1.40 -0.81
CA ALA A 147 2.12 -1.79 0.56
C ALA A 147 2.82 -0.65 1.31
N TRP A 148 2.10 0.05 2.19
CA TRP A 148 2.71 1.02 3.09
C TRP A 148 3.19 0.35 4.39
N SER A 149 4.21 0.94 5.01
CA SER A 149 4.85 0.41 6.23
C SER A 149 5.25 -1.09 6.14
N PRO A 150 5.81 -1.57 5.03
CA PRO A 150 5.99 -3.00 4.76
C PRO A 150 6.96 -3.69 5.71
N PHE A 151 7.81 -2.93 6.40
CA PHE A 151 8.84 -3.44 7.30
C PHE A 151 8.61 -3.03 8.76
N ARG A 152 7.46 -2.44 9.09
CA ARG A 152 7.15 -2.02 10.46
C ARG A 152 6.58 -3.15 11.30
N SER A 153 6.91 -3.11 12.60
CA SER A 153 6.29 -3.92 13.64
C SER A 153 4.82 -3.54 13.85
N LEU A 154 4.06 -4.38 14.52
CA LEU A 154 2.63 -4.13 14.81
C LEU A 154 2.41 -2.85 15.63
N ASP A 155 3.35 -2.50 16.51
CA ASP A 155 3.30 -1.26 17.30
C ASP A 155 3.64 0.00 16.50
N GLN A 156 3.98 -0.13 15.22
CA GLN A 156 4.31 0.95 14.28
C GLN A 156 5.54 1.80 14.64
N HIS A 157 6.25 1.50 15.75
CA HIS A 157 7.36 2.34 16.21
C HIS A 157 8.71 1.95 15.61
N ARG A 158 8.91 0.65 15.32
CA ARG A 158 10.20 0.11 14.85
C ARG A 158 10.00 -0.81 13.65
N SER A 159 11.12 -1.22 13.03
CA SER A 159 11.12 -2.34 12.09
C SER A 159 10.95 -3.66 12.85
N PHE A 160 10.29 -4.65 12.26
CA PHE A 160 10.33 -6.02 12.76
C PHE A 160 11.66 -6.70 12.42
N ILE A 161 12.38 -6.24 11.39
CA ILE A 161 13.68 -6.79 10.99
C ILE A 161 14.73 -6.43 12.04
N GLY A 162 15.39 -7.43 12.59
CA GLY A 162 16.35 -7.30 13.68
C GLY A 162 15.74 -6.96 15.05
N ASN A 163 14.41 -7.13 15.20
CA ASN A 163 13.71 -6.87 16.45
C ASN A 163 13.47 -8.19 17.19
N GLU A 164 13.94 -8.25 18.44
CA GLU A 164 13.86 -9.44 19.33
C GLU A 164 12.41 -9.91 19.60
N THR A 165 11.41 -9.05 19.37
CA THR A 165 9.99 -9.42 19.49
C THR A 165 9.52 -10.36 18.37
N TYR A 166 10.30 -10.48 17.30
CA TYR A 166 9.97 -11.31 16.12
C TYR A 166 11.09 -12.32 15.82
N PRO A 167 11.44 -13.21 16.76
CA PRO A 167 12.62 -14.07 16.63
C PRO A 167 12.48 -15.06 15.45
N GLU A 168 11.30 -15.65 15.25
CA GLU A 168 11.08 -16.65 14.21
C GLU A 168 11.15 -16.02 12.81
N ILE A 169 10.52 -14.83 12.61
CA ILE A 169 10.63 -14.08 11.35
C ILE A 169 12.09 -13.77 11.05
N ASN A 170 12.83 -13.23 12.05
CA ASN A 170 14.21 -12.83 11.84
C ASN A 170 15.13 -14.01 11.56
N ALA A 171 14.99 -15.13 12.27
CA ALA A 171 15.75 -16.35 11.99
C ALA A 171 15.51 -16.85 10.54
N LYS A 172 14.25 -16.84 10.08
CA LYS A 172 13.94 -17.28 8.72
C LYS A 172 14.40 -16.28 7.65
N LEU A 173 14.35 -14.97 7.94
CA LEU A 173 14.90 -13.95 7.05
C LEU A 173 16.42 -14.07 6.92
N GLU A 174 17.14 -14.33 8.01
CA GLU A 174 18.59 -14.52 8.01
C GLU A 174 19.01 -15.77 7.24
N GLU A 175 18.31 -16.92 7.46
CA GLU A 175 18.53 -18.16 6.70
C GLU A 175 18.43 -17.92 5.18
N LEU A 176 17.36 -17.24 4.73
CA LEU A 176 17.16 -16.97 3.31
C LEU A 176 18.11 -15.90 2.79
N ALA A 177 18.44 -14.91 3.60
CA ALA A 177 19.43 -13.88 3.24
C ALA A 177 20.80 -14.51 2.96
N GLU A 178 21.25 -15.44 3.82
CA GLU A 178 22.49 -16.20 3.59
C GLU A 178 22.40 -17.02 2.29
N LYS A 179 21.29 -17.74 2.08
CA LYS A 179 21.08 -18.56 0.87
C LYS A 179 21.17 -17.76 -0.41
N TYR A 180 20.58 -16.54 -0.45
CA TYR A 180 20.54 -15.70 -1.64
C TYR A 180 21.72 -14.72 -1.73
N GLY A 181 22.58 -14.64 -0.71
CA GLY A 181 23.67 -13.64 -0.65
C GLY A 181 23.15 -12.21 -0.51
N GLU A 182 22.02 -12.03 0.16
CA GLU A 182 21.29 -10.77 0.27
C GLU A 182 21.07 -10.35 1.73
N THR A 183 20.37 -9.24 1.94
CA THR A 183 20.02 -8.78 3.29
C THR A 183 18.63 -9.26 3.71
N PRO A 184 18.34 -9.39 5.03
CA PRO A 184 16.99 -9.66 5.53
C PRO A 184 15.93 -8.67 5.00
N MET A 185 16.31 -7.40 4.75
CA MET A 185 15.45 -6.40 4.15
C MET A 185 15.08 -6.76 2.70
N THR A 186 16.04 -7.20 1.90
CA THR A 186 15.82 -7.67 0.52
C THR A 186 14.88 -8.86 0.50
N ILE A 187 15.05 -9.83 1.40
CA ILE A 187 14.18 -11.02 1.48
C ILE A 187 12.76 -10.65 1.92
N ALA A 188 12.61 -9.77 2.91
CA ALA A 188 11.29 -9.29 3.34
C ALA A 188 10.56 -8.53 2.22
N ALA A 189 11.27 -7.76 1.41
CA ALA A 189 10.74 -7.11 0.21
C ALA A 189 10.36 -8.13 -0.87
N ALA A 190 11.24 -9.12 -1.13
CA ALA A 190 10.99 -10.19 -2.09
C ALA A 190 9.74 -11.03 -1.73
N TRP A 191 9.47 -11.22 -0.43
CA TRP A 191 8.27 -11.89 0.03
C TRP A 191 6.99 -11.15 -0.42
N ILE A 192 6.95 -9.84 -0.30
CA ILE A 192 5.82 -9.02 -0.76
C ILE A 192 5.68 -9.09 -2.29
N LEU A 193 6.79 -8.88 -3.01
CA LEU A 193 6.81 -8.85 -4.48
C LEU A 193 6.51 -10.22 -5.11
N ARG A 194 6.70 -11.31 -4.35
CA ARG A 194 6.42 -12.68 -4.83
C ARG A 194 4.93 -12.96 -4.98
N HIS A 195 4.09 -12.19 -4.30
CA HIS A 195 2.63 -12.37 -4.37
C HIS A 195 2.10 -11.99 -5.77
N PRO A 196 1.17 -12.81 -6.35
CA PRO A 196 0.69 -12.59 -7.72
C PRO A 196 -0.29 -11.40 -7.89
N ALA A 197 -0.45 -10.56 -6.87
CA ALA A 197 -1.22 -9.32 -6.93
C ALA A 197 -0.39 -8.12 -7.41
N ASP A 198 0.84 -8.32 -7.88
CA ASP A 198 1.75 -7.27 -8.39
C ASP A 198 1.85 -6.07 -7.43
N ILE A 199 2.12 -6.38 -6.15
CA ILE A 199 2.12 -5.40 -5.07
C ILE A 199 3.32 -4.47 -5.19
N GLN A 200 3.08 -3.18 -5.15
CA GLN A 200 4.11 -2.14 -5.07
C GLN A 200 4.54 -1.89 -3.63
N ILE A 201 5.85 -1.84 -3.37
CA ILE A 201 6.39 -1.52 -2.05
C ILE A 201 6.61 -0.01 -1.91
N LEU A 202 6.08 0.59 -0.85
CA LEU A 202 6.34 1.97 -0.48
C LEU A 202 7.43 2.01 0.61
N SER A 203 8.65 2.34 0.22
CA SER A 203 9.74 2.52 1.16
C SER A 203 9.68 3.90 1.82
N GLY A 204 9.58 3.95 3.14
CA GLY A 204 9.65 5.19 3.92
C GLY A 204 11.08 5.68 4.20
N SER A 205 12.11 5.07 3.59
CA SER A 205 13.50 5.42 3.83
C SER A 205 14.03 6.41 2.80
N MET A 206 14.76 7.43 3.27
CA MET A 206 15.55 8.32 2.42
C MET A 206 17.03 7.90 2.34
N LYS A 207 17.41 6.78 2.95
CA LYS A 207 18.78 6.26 2.88
C LYS A 207 18.95 5.45 1.60
N ALA A 208 19.89 5.86 0.74
CA ALA A 208 20.13 5.25 -0.56
C ALA A 208 20.42 3.73 -0.44
N GLU A 209 21.17 3.31 0.57
CA GLU A 209 21.50 1.89 0.76
C GLU A 209 20.25 1.04 1.01
N ARG A 210 19.31 1.51 1.85
CA ARG A 210 18.03 0.81 2.08
C ARG A 210 17.15 0.75 0.83
N LEU A 211 17.17 1.82 0.02
CA LEU A 211 16.43 1.81 -1.24
C LEU A 211 17.01 0.79 -2.22
N LYS A 212 18.35 0.68 -2.30
CA LYS A 212 19.02 -0.33 -3.10
C LYS A 212 18.65 -1.76 -2.66
N GLU A 213 18.61 -2.02 -1.34
CA GLU A 213 18.19 -3.33 -0.79
C GLU A 213 16.77 -3.69 -1.24
N VAL A 214 15.81 -2.75 -1.15
CA VAL A 214 14.43 -2.97 -1.60
C VAL A 214 14.38 -3.20 -3.11
N CYS A 215 15.13 -2.43 -3.91
CA CYS A 215 15.17 -2.60 -5.37
C CYS A 215 15.75 -3.96 -5.78
N ARG A 216 16.79 -4.47 -5.10
CA ARG A 216 17.35 -5.80 -5.39
C ARG A 216 16.36 -6.94 -5.18
N ALA A 217 15.33 -6.74 -4.37
CA ALA A 217 14.26 -7.71 -4.18
C ALA A 217 13.53 -8.08 -5.48
N CYS A 218 13.52 -7.20 -6.48
CA CYS A 218 12.94 -7.49 -7.79
C CYS A 218 13.67 -8.62 -8.54
N GLU A 219 14.92 -8.91 -8.18
CA GLU A 219 15.74 -9.98 -8.78
C GLU A 219 15.57 -11.32 -8.04
N ILE A 220 14.94 -11.30 -6.85
CA ILE A 220 14.76 -12.47 -5.99
C ILE A 220 13.40 -13.09 -6.23
N ARG A 221 13.38 -14.34 -6.63
CA ARG A 221 12.15 -15.13 -6.75
C ARG A 221 12.12 -16.25 -5.72
N LEU A 222 11.51 -16.01 -4.57
CA LEU A 222 11.30 -17.00 -3.55
C LEU A 222 10.48 -18.18 -4.09
N THR A 223 10.84 -19.42 -3.70
CA THR A 223 10.00 -20.59 -3.98
C THR A 223 8.68 -20.51 -3.17
N LYS A 224 7.73 -21.37 -3.47
CA LYS A 224 6.49 -21.43 -2.67
C LYS A 224 6.79 -21.85 -1.22
N GLU A 225 7.67 -22.81 -1.03
CA GLU A 225 8.07 -23.30 0.28
C GLU A 225 8.73 -22.20 1.12
N GLU A 226 9.60 -21.41 0.53
CA GLU A 226 10.26 -20.27 1.20
C GLU A 226 9.26 -19.18 1.55
N TRP A 227 8.34 -18.87 0.64
CA TRP A 227 7.31 -17.86 0.86
C TRP A 227 6.39 -18.27 2.03
N TYR A 228 5.89 -19.53 2.01
CA TYR A 228 5.07 -20.06 3.10
C TYR A 228 5.88 -20.26 4.39
N GLY A 229 7.16 -20.57 4.30
CA GLY A 229 8.05 -20.63 5.47
C GLY A 229 8.14 -19.32 6.21
N LEU A 230 8.24 -18.19 5.48
CA LEU A 230 8.18 -16.84 6.07
C LEU A 230 6.79 -16.50 6.62
N TYR A 231 5.72 -16.91 5.94
CA TYR A 231 4.34 -16.73 6.40
C TYR A 231 4.10 -17.45 7.74
N LEU A 232 4.59 -18.68 7.88
CA LEU A 232 4.52 -19.46 9.13
C LEU A 232 5.38 -18.82 10.23
N ALA A 233 6.60 -18.39 9.91
CA ALA A 233 7.49 -17.71 10.85
C ALA A 233 6.89 -16.40 11.38
N ALA A 234 5.97 -15.81 10.65
CA ALA A 234 5.19 -14.63 11.09
C ALA A 234 4.06 -14.98 12.09
N GLY A 235 3.99 -16.24 12.56
CA GLY A 235 2.99 -16.72 13.52
C GLY A 235 1.63 -17.06 12.90
N ASN A 236 1.55 -17.11 11.57
CA ASN A 236 0.34 -17.51 10.86
C ASN A 236 0.23 -19.04 10.79
N ILE A 237 -0.93 -19.54 10.45
CA ILE A 237 -1.20 -20.96 10.34
C ILE A 237 -1.42 -21.39 8.87
N LEU A 238 -1.13 -22.65 8.58
CA LEU A 238 -1.61 -23.33 7.38
C LEU A 238 -2.60 -24.40 7.81
N PRO A 239 -3.75 -24.52 7.11
CA PRO A 239 -4.74 -25.56 7.35
C PRO A 239 -4.18 -26.96 7.19
#